data_98cdbd882a09b6a595bd8eb6abf5e019
#
_entry.id   98cdbd882a09b6a595bd8eb6abf5e019
#
_cell.length_a   1.000
_cell.length_b   1.000
_cell.length_c   1.000
_cell.angle_alpha   90.00
_cell.angle_beta   90.00
_cell.angle_gamma   90.00
#
_symmetry.space_group_name_H-M   'P 1'
#
loop_
_entity.id
_entity.type
_entity.pdbx_description
1 polymer ?
#
loop_
_entity_poly.entity_id
_entity_poly.type
_entity_poly.pdbx_seq_one_letter_code
_entity_poly.pdbx_strand_id
1 'polypeptide(L)'
;MVSALLLDKAFDGMGLRRWMQCVSMGCLLFLSFLLTACWDHVDEVMPETQTSIQVEIPEGVEQLSTLSETLKVTNLSTGKTTVYTDLGHLYFEEGLYDCVYSAEVSYQLKNSDEEVSEVKGRLSGKAENVEVIGKRKNISIETFLSTDKDDFVFEEIFFSGTLRPSGSSYIGDGYVKIYNNTDHVLYADGLALVEAKFNSTQYWQYTPDIRKDTMTIDAIYVIPGGGKEHPVQPGESLVLCDVGIDHRNANPLSFDLSHADFEWYDESSSASNMDIDSPTVPNLDKWYCYTQSIFILHKQGYKAYALARIPMEKEEYLQKYYYQYDYVQQTAVGTFYMPGNGYKLPNSWIVDGVNLSVESERKWNTLPPSVDAGWTYCSKVKNDNSRFFRSVRRKMQYLNEDGTMHLQDTNNSSEDFNDTCIPSLIERQKTAIDVLGGKASQETYDGVQVKTPSSRQSTK
;
A
#
# COMPACT_ATOMS: atom_id res chain seq x y z
N MET A 1 33.77 -52.44 31.22
CA MET A 1 34.91 -52.76 32.10
C MET A 1 35.94 -53.60 31.35
N VAL A 2 36.30 -53.31 30.09
CA VAL A 2 37.30 -54.03 29.25
C VAL A 2 38.11 -53.04 28.37
N SER A 3 38.02 -51.72 28.56
CA SER A 3 38.74 -50.71 27.74
C SER A 3 39.86 -49.94 28.48
N ALA A 4 40.19 -50.35 29.70
CA ALA A 4 41.20 -49.64 30.50
C ALA A 4 42.53 -50.39 30.66
N LEU A 5 42.74 -51.52 29.98
CA LEU A 5 43.91 -52.39 30.22
C LEU A 5 44.87 -52.51 29.01
N LEU A 6 44.70 -51.68 27.97
CA LEU A 6 45.55 -51.72 26.77
C LEU A 6 46.43 -50.44 26.55
N LEU A 7 46.44 -49.52 27.46
CA LEU A 7 47.19 -48.27 27.34
C LEU A 7 48.45 -48.21 28.19
N ASP A 8 48.76 -49.27 28.96
CA ASP A 8 49.88 -49.27 29.94
C ASP A 8 51.15 -50.03 29.48
N LYS A 9 51.19 -50.44 28.20
CA LYS A 9 52.39 -51.12 27.65
C LYS A 9 53.09 -50.45 26.47
N ALA A 10 52.71 -49.24 26.15
CA ALA A 10 53.27 -48.50 24.99
C ALA A 10 54.19 -47.33 25.38
N PHE A 11 54.55 -47.20 26.69
CA PHE A 11 55.29 -46.00 27.14
C PHE A 11 56.72 -46.30 27.72
N ASP A 12 57.24 -47.49 27.50
CA ASP A 12 58.66 -47.76 27.82
C ASP A 12 59.46 -47.89 26.52
N GLY A 13 60.04 -46.80 26.05
CA GLY A 13 61.00 -46.91 24.99
C GLY A 13 61.37 -45.68 24.16
N MET A 14 60.70 -44.56 24.33
CA MET A 14 61.09 -43.32 23.62
C MET A 14 61.33 -42.20 24.61
N GLY A 15 62.57 -41.75 24.75
CA GLY A 15 62.93 -40.66 25.64
C GLY A 15 62.13 -39.38 25.32
N LEU A 16 61.70 -38.72 26.37
CA LEU A 16 60.86 -37.49 26.37
C LEU A 16 61.28 -36.41 25.33
N ARG A 17 62.60 -36.37 25.02
CA ARG A 17 63.17 -35.45 23.99
C ARG A 17 62.74 -35.80 22.54
N ARG A 18 62.56 -37.07 22.20
CA ARG A 18 62.13 -37.47 20.87
C ARG A 18 60.62 -37.27 20.69
N TRP A 19 59.83 -37.44 21.76
CA TRP A 19 58.41 -37.21 21.74
C TRP A 19 58.10 -35.70 21.60
N MET A 20 58.78 -34.83 22.29
CA MET A 20 58.66 -33.36 22.15
C MET A 20 59.06 -32.87 20.74
N GLN A 21 60.04 -33.51 20.08
CA GLN A 21 60.38 -33.15 18.68
C GLN A 21 59.35 -33.60 17.66
N CYS A 22 58.73 -34.77 17.87
CA CYS A 22 57.63 -35.23 16.99
C CYS A 22 56.37 -34.39 17.18
N VAL A 23 55.99 -33.98 18.40
CA VAL A 23 54.84 -33.13 18.67
C VAL A 23 55.06 -31.69 18.13
N SER A 24 56.31 -31.15 18.30
CA SER A 24 56.63 -29.82 17.77
C SER A 24 56.65 -29.77 16.24
N MET A 25 57.12 -30.84 15.59
CA MET A 25 57.11 -30.94 14.12
C MET A 25 55.70 -31.22 13.56
N GLY A 26 54.86 -31.97 14.29
CA GLY A 26 53.43 -32.16 13.96
C GLY A 26 52.62 -30.88 14.10
N CYS A 27 52.84 -30.10 15.17
CA CYS A 27 52.19 -28.80 15.35
C CYS A 27 52.66 -27.75 14.34
N LEU A 28 53.93 -27.75 13.94
CA LEU A 28 54.43 -26.84 12.91
C LEU A 28 53.87 -27.18 11.50
N LEU A 29 53.71 -28.46 11.19
CA LEU A 29 53.06 -28.88 9.94
C LEU A 29 51.56 -28.60 9.95
N PHE A 30 50.88 -28.68 11.10
CA PHE A 30 49.47 -28.31 11.21
C PHE A 30 49.25 -26.77 11.17
N LEU A 31 50.20 -26.00 11.75
CA LEU A 31 50.17 -24.54 11.68
C LEU A 31 50.48 -24.01 10.27
N SER A 32 51.34 -24.69 9.50
CA SER A 32 51.62 -24.33 8.11
C SER A 32 50.46 -24.68 7.18
N PHE A 33 49.66 -25.71 7.49
CA PHE A 33 48.43 -26.02 6.75
C PHE A 33 47.28 -25.04 7.06
N LEU A 34 47.30 -24.41 8.27
CA LEU A 34 46.31 -23.38 8.62
C LEU A 34 46.65 -21.99 8.03
N LEU A 35 47.88 -21.76 7.62
CA LEU A 35 48.32 -20.50 7.02
C LEU A 35 48.23 -20.50 5.48
N THR A 36 47.98 -21.63 4.84
CA THR A 36 47.70 -21.72 3.40
C THR A 36 46.23 -21.80 3.05
N ALA A 37 45.33 -21.75 4.04
CA ALA A 37 43.90 -21.55 3.87
C ALA A 37 43.52 -20.06 3.94
N CYS A 38 44.38 -19.14 3.50
CA CYS A 38 43.89 -17.94 2.86
C CYS A 38 43.37 -18.39 1.51
N TRP A 39 42.13 -18.80 1.50
CA TRP A 39 41.38 -18.69 0.28
C TRP A 39 41.38 -17.20 -0.10
N ASP A 40 42.08 -16.89 -1.17
CA ASP A 40 41.73 -15.74 -1.95
C ASP A 40 40.22 -15.91 -2.20
N HIS A 41 39.38 -15.16 -1.46
CA HIS A 41 38.12 -14.75 -2.02
C HIS A 41 38.54 -13.93 -3.24
N VAL A 42 38.74 -14.59 -4.35
CA VAL A 42 38.46 -14.00 -5.62
C VAL A 42 36.95 -13.66 -5.49
N ASP A 43 36.65 -12.40 -5.23
CA ASP A 43 35.32 -11.89 -5.48
C ASP A 43 35.06 -12.32 -6.94
N GLU A 44 34.27 -13.37 -7.14
CA GLU A 44 33.75 -13.70 -8.45
C GLU A 44 32.96 -12.47 -8.83
N VAL A 45 33.57 -11.62 -9.64
CA VAL A 45 32.88 -10.50 -10.27
C VAL A 45 31.77 -11.15 -11.09
N MET A 46 30.58 -11.16 -10.54
CA MET A 46 29.41 -11.69 -11.26
C MET A 46 29.34 -10.95 -12.59
N PRO A 47 29.14 -11.65 -13.69
CA PRO A 47 29.06 -11.00 -14.98
C PRO A 47 27.92 -10.00 -15.00
N GLU A 48 28.24 -8.75 -15.28
CA GLU A 48 27.24 -7.69 -15.38
C GLU A 48 26.57 -7.74 -16.76
N THR A 49 25.26 -7.72 -16.76
CA THR A 49 24.43 -7.63 -17.97
C THR A 49 24.16 -6.19 -18.31
N GLN A 50 24.54 -5.75 -19.51
CA GLN A 50 24.15 -4.43 -20.02
C GLN A 50 22.63 -4.39 -20.17
N THR A 51 21.98 -3.50 -19.43
CA THR A 51 20.51 -3.43 -19.36
C THR A 51 20.05 -2.11 -19.97
N SER A 52 18.99 -2.15 -20.74
CA SER A 52 18.28 -0.97 -21.25
C SER A 52 16.84 -1.00 -20.79
N ILE A 53 16.30 0.17 -20.47
CA ILE A 53 14.90 0.34 -20.11
C ILE A 53 14.16 0.95 -21.30
N GLN A 54 13.07 0.32 -21.67
CA GLN A 54 12.13 0.85 -22.64
C GLN A 54 10.86 1.25 -21.91
N VAL A 55 10.64 2.55 -21.78
CA VAL A 55 9.44 3.12 -21.17
C VAL A 55 8.36 3.20 -22.24
N GLU A 56 7.22 2.54 -22.00
CA GLU A 56 6.06 2.60 -22.89
C GLU A 56 5.15 3.73 -22.45
N ILE A 57 5.02 4.76 -23.28
CA ILE A 57 4.22 5.95 -23.01
C ILE A 57 2.73 5.61 -23.25
N PRO A 58 1.81 6.04 -22.36
CA PRO A 58 0.38 5.81 -22.52
C PRO A 58 -0.19 6.40 -23.82
N GLU A 59 -1.20 5.74 -24.39
CA GLU A 59 -1.92 6.26 -25.55
C GLU A 59 -2.58 7.62 -25.25
N GLY A 60 -2.56 8.53 -26.23
CA GLY A 60 -3.19 9.85 -26.11
C GLY A 60 -2.32 10.93 -25.47
N VAL A 61 -1.10 10.60 -25.07
CA VAL A 61 -0.11 11.58 -24.59
C VAL A 61 0.72 12.08 -25.76
N GLU A 62 0.58 13.38 -26.05
CA GLU A 62 1.35 14.03 -27.11
C GLU A 62 2.41 14.97 -26.52
N GLN A 63 3.53 15.14 -27.23
CA GLN A 63 4.63 16.06 -26.90
C GLN A 63 5.10 15.96 -25.42
N LEU A 64 5.30 14.72 -24.96
CA LEU A 64 5.79 14.46 -23.60
C LEU A 64 7.26 14.86 -23.47
N SER A 65 7.56 15.66 -22.46
CA SER A 65 8.91 16.04 -22.04
C SER A 65 9.17 15.55 -20.62
N THR A 66 10.23 14.77 -20.45
CA THR A 66 10.66 14.29 -19.14
C THR A 66 11.46 15.39 -18.43
N LEU A 67 11.03 15.80 -17.25
CA LEU A 67 11.67 16.82 -16.40
C LEU A 67 12.68 16.18 -15.45
N SER A 68 12.30 15.06 -14.84
CA SER A 68 13.15 14.21 -14.00
C SER A 68 12.71 12.77 -14.12
N GLU A 69 13.63 11.81 -13.97
CA GLU A 69 13.28 10.40 -13.95
C GLU A 69 14.09 9.60 -12.93
N THR A 70 13.50 8.55 -12.42
CA THR A 70 14.13 7.61 -11.51
C THR A 70 13.72 6.18 -11.83
N LEU A 71 14.67 5.27 -11.70
CA LEU A 71 14.43 3.83 -11.76
C LEU A 71 14.93 3.19 -10.47
N LYS A 72 14.02 2.66 -9.69
CA LYS A 72 14.31 1.88 -8.48
C LYS A 72 14.35 0.40 -8.86
N VAL A 73 15.48 -0.25 -8.62
CA VAL A 73 15.71 -1.65 -8.97
C VAL A 73 15.99 -2.44 -7.72
N THR A 74 15.21 -3.49 -7.47
CA THR A 74 15.35 -4.37 -6.31
C THR A 74 15.72 -5.77 -6.78
N ASN A 75 16.88 -6.27 -6.37
CA ASN A 75 17.28 -7.65 -6.58
C ASN A 75 16.49 -8.55 -5.59
N LEU A 76 15.67 -9.45 -6.12
CA LEU A 76 14.76 -10.28 -5.31
C LEU A 76 15.49 -11.37 -4.51
N SER A 77 16.71 -11.76 -4.93
CA SER A 77 17.50 -12.76 -4.21
C SER A 77 18.23 -12.18 -3.01
N THR A 78 18.71 -10.93 -3.11
CA THR A 78 19.49 -10.27 -2.07
C THR A 78 18.70 -9.24 -1.27
N GLY A 79 17.55 -8.80 -1.77
CA GLY A 79 16.77 -7.69 -1.23
C GLY A 79 17.43 -6.31 -1.41
N LYS A 80 18.59 -6.25 -2.10
CA LYS A 80 19.28 -4.98 -2.34
C LYS A 80 18.51 -4.12 -3.33
N THR A 81 18.27 -2.88 -2.93
CA THR A 81 17.63 -1.87 -3.78
C THR A 81 18.64 -0.80 -4.20
N THR A 82 18.61 -0.42 -5.46
CA THR A 82 19.43 0.66 -6.05
C THR A 82 18.52 1.61 -6.82
N VAL A 83 18.77 2.91 -6.69
CA VAL A 83 18.02 3.94 -7.43
C VAL A 83 18.95 4.56 -8.48
N TYR A 84 18.49 4.61 -9.70
CA TYR A 84 19.18 5.20 -10.85
C TYR A 84 18.42 6.45 -11.32
N THR A 85 19.15 7.52 -11.60
CA THR A 85 18.65 8.78 -12.18
C THR A 85 19.21 9.02 -13.60
N ASP A 86 20.15 8.21 -14.02
CA ASP A 86 20.64 8.12 -15.39
C ASP A 86 20.37 6.70 -15.91
N LEU A 87 19.50 6.59 -16.90
CA LEU A 87 19.10 5.32 -17.49
C LEU A 87 19.92 4.95 -18.74
N GLY A 88 20.87 5.79 -19.13
CA GLY A 88 21.68 5.58 -20.34
C GLY A 88 22.69 4.43 -20.22
N HIS A 89 23.14 4.14 -19.01
CA HIS A 89 24.20 3.16 -18.76
C HIS A 89 23.90 2.30 -17.55
N LEU A 90 23.05 1.28 -17.73
CA LEU A 90 22.68 0.36 -16.66
C LEU A 90 23.41 -0.97 -16.82
N TYR A 91 23.94 -1.47 -15.70
CA TYR A 91 24.55 -2.79 -15.62
C TYR A 91 24.02 -3.50 -14.37
N PHE A 92 23.44 -4.67 -14.56
CA PHE A 92 22.90 -5.50 -13.49
C PHE A 92 23.62 -6.83 -13.45
N GLU A 93 23.88 -7.34 -12.25
CA GLU A 93 24.27 -8.73 -12.05
C GLU A 93 23.17 -9.67 -12.55
N GLU A 94 23.54 -10.89 -12.95
CA GLU A 94 22.52 -11.87 -13.35
C GLU A 94 21.62 -12.20 -12.14
N GLY A 95 20.30 -12.20 -12.34
CA GLY A 95 19.35 -12.40 -11.26
C GLY A 95 17.91 -12.06 -11.61
N LEU A 96 17.08 -12.04 -10.59
CA LEU A 96 15.66 -11.70 -10.68
C LEU A 96 15.42 -10.34 -10.00
N TYR A 97 14.70 -9.46 -10.71
CA TYR A 97 14.57 -8.06 -10.30
C TYR A 97 13.13 -7.56 -10.39
N ASP A 98 12.78 -6.67 -9.46
CA ASP A 98 11.66 -5.76 -9.60
C ASP A 98 12.17 -4.37 -9.95
N CYS A 99 11.57 -3.76 -10.97
CA CYS A 99 11.92 -2.44 -11.48
C CYS A 99 10.71 -1.52 -11.35
N VAL A 100 10.87 -0.38 -10.67
CA VAL A 100 9.86 0.67 -10.55
C VAL A 100 10.40 1.94 -11.20
N TYR A 101 9.69 2.41 -12.20
CA TYR A 101 10.00 3.65 -12.92
C TYR A 101 9.09 4.77 -12.47
N SER A 102 9.62 5.96 -12.28
CA SER A 102 8.86 7.18 -11.99
C SER A 102 9.54 8.37 -12.68
N ALA A 103 8.75 9.21 -13.34
CA ALA A 103 9.24 10.43 -13.98
C ALA A 103 8.25 11.59 -13.81
N GLU A 104 8.77 12.78 -13.54
CA GLU A 104 8.00 14.02 -13.69
C GLU A 104 8.04 14.43 -15.16
N VAL A 105 6.88 14.75 -15.71
CA VAL A 105 6.73 15.05 -17.13
C VAL A 105 5.87 16.29 -17.35
N SER A 106 6.13 16.98 -18.46
CA SER A 106 5.13 17.89 -19.04
C SER A 106 4.67 17.32 -20.38
N TYR A 107 3.39 17.48 -20.68
CA TYR A 107 2.75 16.93 -21.86
C TYR A 107 1.60 17.81 -22.31
N GLN A 108 1.12 17.61 -23.53
CA GLN A 108 -0.02 18.33 -24.06
C GLN A 108 -1.26 17.45 -24.03
N LEU A 109 -2.34 17.99 -23.47
CA LEU A 109 -3.70 17.44 -23.55
C LEU A 109 -4.46 18.21 -24.63
N LYS A 110 -5.07 17.47 -25.54
CA LYS A 110 -6.00 17.99 -26.52
C LYS A 110 -7.41 17.88 -25.95
N ASN A 111 -8.01 19.00 -25.59
CA ASN A 111 -9.41 19.06 -25.16
C ASN A 111 -10.37 18.93 -26.34
N SER A 112 -11.65 18.60 -26.06
CA SER A 112 -12.73 18.50 -27.04
C SER A 112 -12.91 19.76 -27.92
N ASP A 113 -12.43 20.91 -27.47
CA ASP A 113 -12.53 22.20 -28.16
C ASP A 113 -11.23 22.59 -28.91
N GLU A 114 -10.31 21.62 -29.13
CA GLU A 114 -9.03 21.81 -29.82
C GLU A 114 -8.03 22.76 -29.10
N GLU A 115 -8.32 23.21 -27.88
CA GLU A 115 -7.35 23.94 -27.07
C GLU A 115 -6.30 22.99 -26.53
N VAL A 116 -5.03 23.33 -26.77
CA VAL A 116 -3.86 22.58 -26.29
C VAL A 116 -3.35 23.26 -25.02
N SER A 117 -3.40 22.55 -23.91
CA SER A 117 -2.80 23.01 -22.64
C SER A 117 -1.59 22.14 -22.28
N GLU A 118 -0.52 22.78 -21.85
CA GLU A 118 0.62 22.09 -21.24
C GLU A 118 0.25 21.73 -19.80
N VAL A 119 0.35 20.47 -19.46
CA VAL A 119 0.01 19.92 -18.16
C VAL A 119 1.23 19.21 -17.59
N LYS A 120 1.48 19.38 -16.29
CA LYS A 120 2.47 18.59 -15.56
C LYS A 120 1.81 17.34 -15.01
N GLY A 121 2.57 16.27 -14.93
CA GLY A 121 2.12 15.02 -14.38
C GLY A 121 3.29 14.10 -14.06
N ARG A 122 2.97 12.91 -13.60
CA ARG A 122 3.95 11.88 -13.30
C ARG A 122 3.66 10.63 -14.14
N LEU A 123 4.69 10.09 -14.78
CA LEU A 123 4.66 8.73 -15.33
C LEU A 123 5.14 7.76 -14.25
N SER A 124 4.39 6.70 -14.03
CA SER A 124 4.76 5.62 -13.13
C SER A 124 4.56 4.28 -13.82
N GLY A 125 5.46 3.34 -13.59
CA GLY A 125 5.35 1.99 -14.15
C GLY A 125 6.18 0.99 -13.38
N LYS A 126 5.85 -0.30 -13.55
CA LYS A 126 6.53 -1.39 -12.86
C LYS A 126 6.74 -2.58 -13.79
N ALA A 127 7.91 -3.20 -13.69
CA ALA A 127 8.18 -4.52 -14.24
C ALA A 127 8.59 -5.43 -13.09
N GLU A 128 7.82 -6.49 -12.84
CA GLU A 128 8.03 -7.44 -11.72
C GLU A 128 8.65 -8.73 -12.24
N ASN A 129 9.46 -9.37 -11.37
CA ASN A 129 10.07 -10.67 -11.64
C ASN A 129 10.86 -10.72 -12.95
N VAL A 130 11.59 -9.64 -13.25
CA VAL A 130 12.38 -9.53 -14.47
C VAL A 130 13.63 -10.37 -14.36
N GLU A 131 13.75 -11.39 -15.18
CA GLU A 131 14.95 -12.19 -15.27
C GLU A 131 16.02 -11.48 -16.10
N VAL A 132 17.16 -11.20 -15.50
CA VAL A 132 18.33 -10.58 -16.15
C VAL A 132 19.40 -11.65 -16.29
N ILE A 133 19.66 -12.07 -17.55
CA ILE A 133 20.64 -13.10 -17.89
C ILE A 133 21.36 -12.69 -19.18
N GLY A 134 22.64 -13.04 -19.26
CA GLY A 134 23.47 -12.90 -20.47
C GLY A 134 24.07 -11.52 -20.62
N LYS A 135 24.48 -11.17 -21.84
CA LYS A 135 25.26 -9.95 -22.08
C LYS A 135 24.43 -8.68 -22.21
N ARG A 136 23.18 -8.80 -22.61
CA ARG A 136 22.26 -7.68 -22.84
C ARG A 136 20.84 -8.07 -22.47
N LYS A 137 20.12 -7.15 -21.83
CA LYS A 137 18.70 -7.29 -21.52
C LYS A 137 17.98 -5.98 -21.84
N ASN A 138 16.83 -6.08 -22.50
CA ASN A 138 15.88 -4.98 -22.61
C ASN A 138 14.70 -5.25 -21.66
N ILE A 139 14.36 -4.27 -20.83
CA ILE A 139 13.24 -4.31 -19.90
C ILE A 139 12.22 -3.29 -20.38
N SER A 140 11.04 -3.75 -20.79
CA SER A 140 9.91 -2.88 -21.11
C SER A 140 9.11 -2.60 -19.86
N ILE A 141 8.81 -1.34 -19.61
CA ILE A 141 7.99 -0.88 -18.50
C ILE A 141 6.79 -0.12 -19.09
N GLU A 142 5.63 -0.75 -19.01
CA GLU A 142 4.37 -0.07 -19.29
C GLU A 142 4.16 1.01 -18.24
N THR A 143 3.94 2.27 -18.69
CA THR A 143 3.74 3.39 -17.77
C THR A 143 2.34 3.94 -17.87
N PHE A 144 1.92 4.55 -16.76
CA PHE A 144 0.64 5.20 -16.59
C PHE A 144 0.89 6.65 -16.19
N LEU A 145 0.12 7.53 -16.79
CA LEU A 145 0.19 8.95 -16.47
C LEU A 145 -0.78 9.26 -15.33
N SER A 146 -0.24 9.76 -14.22
CA SER A 146 -1.02 10.41 -13.19
C SER A 146 -0.81 11.92 -13.29
N THR A 147 -1.89 12.66 -13.30
CA THR A 147 -1.85 14.10 -13.00
C THR A 147 -1.75 14.22 -11.49
N ASP A 148 -0.95 15.16 -10.99
CA ASP A 148 -1.04 15.57 -9.60
C ASP A 148 -2.45 16.12 -9.42
N LYS A 149 -3.33 15.29 -8.86
CA LYS A 149 -4.71 15.70 -8.59
C LYS A 149 -4.67 16.60 -7.39
N ASP A 150 -5.05 17.85 -7.62
CA ASP A 150 -5.13 18.87 -6.60
C ASP A 150 -6.42 18.66 -5.77
N ASP A 151 -6.45 17.58 -5.01
CA ASP A 151 -7.61 17.14 -4.22
C ASP A 151 -7.14 16.33 -2.99
N PHE A 152 -8.04 15.71 -2.29
CA PHE A 152 -7.81 14.93 -1.09
C PHE A 152 -7.00 13.65 -1.34
N VAL A 153 -6.25 13.21 -0.32
CA VAL A 153 -5.58 11.91 -0.30
C VAL A 153 -6.01 11.10 0.93
N PHE A 154 -5.92 9.78 0.85
CA PHE A 154 -6.01 8.93 2.04
C PHE A 154 -4.80 9.18 2.94
N GLU A 155 -5.03 9.59 4.18
CA GLU A 155 -3.99 9.70 5.20
C GLU A 155 -3.81 8.37 5.93
N GLU A 156 -4.93 7.74 6.29
CA GLU A 156 -4.91 6.51 7.08
C GLU A 156 -6.16 5.66 6.81
N ILE A 157 -6.00 4.34 6.81
CA ILE A 157 -7.12 3.39 6.78
C ILE A 157 -6.95 2.39 7.91
N PHE A 158 -7.86 2.43 8.89
CA PHE A 158 -7.95 1.49 9.99
C PHE A 158 -9.09 0.50 9.74
N PHE A 159 -8.77 -0.59 9.06
CA PHE A 159 -9.72 -1.62 8.65
C PHE A 159 -9.68 -2.88 9.52
N SER A 160 -8.60 -3.10 10.25
CA SER A 160 -8.38 -4.34 11.01
C SER A 160 -9.25 -4.45 12.25
N GLY A 161 -9.67 -3.30 12.82
CA GLY A 161 -10.44 -3.22 14.06
C GLY A 161 -9.63 -3.56 15.31
N THR A 162 -10.31 -3.53 16.45
CA THR A 162 -9.75 -3.90 17.76
C THR A 162 -10.21 -5.29 18.20
N LEU A 163 -9.62 -5.80 19.29
CA LEU A 163 -10.06 -7.00 19.96
C LEU A 163 -10.80 -6.65 21.26
N ARG A 164 -11.80 -7.46 21.61
CA ARG A 164 -12.40 -7.44 22.95
C ARG A 164 -11.43 -8.07 23.97
N PRO A 165 -11.60 -7.82 25.27
CA PRO A 165 -10.81 -8.51 26.31
C PRO A 165 -10.90 -10.04 26.23
N SER A 166 -11.96 -10.58 25.63
CA SER A 166 -12.11 -12.02 25.37
C SER A 166 -11.22 -12.56 24.25
N GLY A 167 -10.52 -11.68 23.50
CA GLY A 167 -9.76 -12.01 22.29
C GLY A 167 -10.62 -12.11 21.02
N SER A 168 -11.94 -11.91 21.09
CA SER A 168 -12.79 -11.86 19.90
C SER A 168 -12.67 -10.50 19.18
N SER A 169 -12.81 -10.51 17.85
CA SER A 169 -12.82 -9.29 17.04
C SER A 169 -13.97 -8.37 17.44
N TYR A 170 -13.69 -7.08 17.54
CA TYR A 170 -14.69 -6.02 17.66
C TYR A 170 -15.07 -5.49 16.27
N ILE A 171 -16.28 -4.99 16.13
CA ILE A 171 -16.85 -4.41 14.89
C ILE A 171 -17.35 -3.01 15.23
N GLY A 172 -17.28 -2.09 14.28
CA GLY A 172 -17.82 -0.75 14.39
C GLY A 172 -16.77 0.34 14.62
N ASP A 173 -15.52 -0.02 14.94
CA ASP A 173 -14.45 0.93 15.22
C ASP A 173 -13.48 1.15 14.05
N GLY A 174 -13.88 0.75 12.82
CA GLY A 174 -13.13 1.05 11.60
C GLY A 174 -13.23 2.53 11.22
N TYR A 175 -12.17 3.09 10.65
CA TYR A 175 -12.19 4.46 10.15
C TYR A 175 -11.24 4.68 8.98
N VAL A 176 -11.48 5.76 8.26
CA VAL A 176 -10.63 6.30 7.20
C VAL A 176 -10.35 7.76 7.52
N LYS A 177 -9.08 8.19 7.43
CA LYS A 177 -8.71 9.60 7.46
C LYS A 177 -8.39 10.06 6.05
N ILE A 178 -8.93 11.20 5.69
CA ILE A 178 -8.74 11.88 4.42
C ILE A 178 -8.07 13.22 4.72
N TYR A 179 -7.08 13.60 3.93
CA TYR A 179 -6.22 14.75 4.18
C TYR A 179 -6.25 15.73 3.01
N ASN A 180 -6.35 17.01 3.30
CA ASN A 180 -6.13 18.06 2.31
C ASN A 180 -4.61 18.28 2.14
N ASN A 181 -4.05 17.65 1.11
CA ASN A 181 -2.62 17.69 0.79
C ASN A 181 -2.24 18.89 -0.12
N THR A 182 -3.19 19.81 -0.34
CA THR A 182 -3.01 20.99 -1.20
C THR A 182 -2.66 22.23 -0.39
N ASP A 183 -2.38 23.31 -1.06
CA ASP A 183 -2.06 24.62 -0.47
C ASP A 183 -3.28 25.55 -0.34
N HIS A 184 -4.47 25.09 -0.69
CA HIS A 184 -5.71 25.84 -0.65
C HIS A 184 -6.87 25.07 -0.02
N VAL A 185 -7.95 25.77 0.27
CA VAL A 185 -9.15 25.16 0.86
C VAL A 185 -9.84 24.23 -0.13
N LEU A 186 -9.99 22.98 0.25
CA LEU A 186 -10.83 22.04 -0.47
C LEU A 186 -12.21 21.93 0.19
N TYR A 187 -13.20 21.55 -0.59
CA TYR A 187 -14.54 21.26 -0.09
C TYR A 187 -14.81 19.77 -0.21
N ALA A 188 -15.17 19.16 0.91
CA ALA A 188 -15.39 17.71 0.97
C ALA A 188 -16.77 17.28 0.42
N ASP A 189 -17.68 18.23 0.21
CA ASP A 189 -19.01 17.99 -0.37
C ASP A 189 -18.88 17.19 -1.67
N GLY A 190 -19.68 16.13 -1.81
CA GLY A 190 -19.69 15.27 -2.98
C GLY A 190 -18.47 14.35 -3.14
N LEU A 191 -17.51 14.34 -2.19
CA LEU A 191 -16.44 13.37 -2.19
C LEU A 191 -16.98 12.00 -1.77
N ALA A 192 -16.72 10.98 -2.59
CA ALA A 192 -17.16 9.62 -2.36
C ALA A 192 -16.05 8.74 -1.79
N LEU A 193 -16.35 7.97 -0.74
CA LEU A 193 -15.59 6.80 -0.32
C LEU A 193 -16.16 5.58 -1.04
N VAL A 194 -15.29 4.84 -1.73
CA VAL A 194 -15.68 3.73 -2.61
C VAL A 194 -14.88 2.48 -2.27
N GLU A 195 -15.57 1.31 -2.22
CA GLU A 195 -14.93 0.00 -2.09
C GLU A 195 -14.96 -0.76 -3.42
N ALA A 196 -13.83 -1.39 -3.80
CA ALA A 196 -13.73 -2.28 -4.94
C ALA A 196 -14.57 -3.55 -4.76
N LYS A 197 -15.23 -4.00 -5.84
CA LYS A 197 -15.99 -5.24 -5.83
C LYS A 197 -15.11 -6.46 -5.66
N PHE A 198 -14.02 -6.54 -6.40
CA PHE A 198 -13.13 -7.68 -6.39
C PHE A 198 -12.16 -7.59 -5.21
N ASN A 199 -11.67 -8.75 -4.76
CA ASN A 199 -10.64 -8.82 -3.75
C ASN A 199 -9.28 -9.21 -4.38
N SER A 200 -8.20 -8.89 -3.69
CA SER A 200 -6.82 -9.10 -4.13
C SER A 200 -6.36 -10.56 -4.02
N THR A 201 -7.11 -11.43 -3.34
CA THR A 201 -6.71 -12.81 -3.04
C THR A 201 -7.17 -13.83 -4.09
N GLN A 202 -8.03 -13.41 -5.00
CA GLN A 202 -8.50 -14.23 -6.10
C GLN A 202 -8.44 -13.43 -7.38
N TYR A 203 -7.67 -13.91 -8.36
CA TYR A 203 -7.67 -13.29 -9.69
C TYR A 203 -9.01 -13.54 -10.38
N TRP A 204 -9.69 -12.45 -10.71
CA TRP A 204 -10.98 -12.46 -11.37
C TRP A 204 -10.82 -12.35 -12.87
N GLN A 205 -11.09 -13.41 -13.58
CA GLN A 205 -11.22 -13.40 -15.04
C GLN A 205 -12.68 -13.17 -15.39
N TYR A 206 -13.00 -12.00 -15.93
CA TYR A 206 -14.38 -11.61 -16.24
C TYR A 206 -14.48 -10.89 -17.58
N THR A 207 -15.69 -10.89 -18.15
CA THR A 207 -15.98 -10.31 -19.47
C THR A 207 -17.26 -9.47 -19.42
N PRO A 208 -17.26 -8.21 -19.87
CA PRO A 208 -16.08 -7.47 -20.36
C PRO A 208 -15.11 -7.12 -19.24
N ASP A 209 -13.79 -7.24 -19.51
CA ASP A 209 -12.77 -6.74 -18.60
C ASP A 209 -12.61 -5.23 -18.81
N ILE A 210 -13.00 -4.46 -17.80
CA ILE A 210 -13.01 -2.98 -17.87
C ILE A 210 -11.92 -2.33 -17.01
N ARG A 211 -11.03 -3.12 -16.40
CA ARG A 211 -10.06 -2.65 -15.38
C ARG A 211 -9.13 -1.56 -15.87
N LYS A 212 -8.80 -1.54 -17.17
CA LYS A 212 -7.89 -0.54 -17.72
C LYS A 212 -8.40 0.89 -17.47
N ASP A 213 -9.70 1.12 -17.63
CA ASP A 213 -10.28 2.45 -17.61
C ASP A 213 -11.31 2.67 -16.49
N THR A 214 -11.70 1.57 -15.80
CA THR A 214 -12.86 1.60 -14.93
C THR A 214 -12.73 0.60 -13.79
N MET A 215 -12.92 1.05 -12.56
CA MET A 215 -13.06 0.22 -11.37
C MET A 215 -14.47 -0.35 -11.27
N THR A 216 -14.61 -1.64 -10.93
CA THR A 216 -15.90 -2.22 -10.51
C THR A 216 -16.04 -2.08 -9.01
N ILE A 217 -17.19 -1.58 -8.54
CA ILE A 217 -17.40 -1.20 -7.16
C ILE A 217 -18.50 -2.02 -6.48
N ASP A 218 -18.36 -2.14 -5.14
CA ASP A 218 -19.31 -2.79 -4.24
C ASP A 218 -20.00 -1.83 -3.28
N ALA A 219 -19.39 -0.67 -2.96
CA ALA A 219 -19.98 0.32 -2.08
C ALA A 219 -19.58 1.75 -2.48
N ILE A 220 -20.49 2.70 -2.30
CA ILE A 220 -20.31 4.14 -2.47
C ILE A 220 -21.01 4.86 -1.33
N TYR A 221 -20.27 5.65 -0.58
CA TYR A 221 -20.75 6.57 0.45
C TYR A 221 -20.22 7.97 0.15
N VAL A 222 -21.11 8.95 0.04
CA VAL A 222 -20.78 10.30 -0.42
C VAL A 222 -20.94 11.29 0.73
N ILE A 223 -20.01 12.21 0.89
CA ILE A 223 -20.12 13.31 1.85
C ILE A 223 -21.25 14.23 1.36
N PRO A 224 -22.31 14.43 2.17
CA PRO A 224 -23.42 15.28 1.79
C PRO A 224 -23.00 16.74 1.62
N GLY A 225 -23.84 17.56 0.99
CA GLY A 225 -23.63 19.00 0.89
C GLY A 225 -23.80 19.56 -0.51
N GLY A 226 -23.98 20.86 -0.59
CA GLY A 226 -24.23 21.60 -1.84
C GLY A 226 -22.96 22.13 -2.52
N GLY A 227 -21.77 21.67 -2.13
CA GLY A 227 -20.49 21.99 -2.76
C GLY A 227 -19.59 22.96 -1.98
N LYS A 228 -20.07 23.56 -0.87
CA LYS A 228 -19.28 24.50 -0.04
C LYS A 228 -19.61 24.41 1.46
N GLU A 229 -20.23 23.35 1.91
CA GLU A 229 -20.68 23.22 3.30
C GLU A 229 -19.59 22.66 4.20
N HIS A 230 -18.67 21.87 3.64
CA HIS A 230 -17.61 21.19 4.38
C HIS A 230 -16.21 21.62 3.90
N PRO A 231 -15.77 22.88 4.22
CA PRO A 231 -14.42 23.34 3.89
C PRO A 231 -13.38 22.64 4.75
N VAL A 232 -12.27 22.22 4.13
CA VAL A 232 -11.12 21.61 4.78
C VAL A 232 -9.89 22.44 4.44
N GLN A 233 -9.22 23.00 5.47
CA GLN A 233 -8.03 23.82 5.27
C GLN A 233 -6.85 22.96 4.82
N PRO A 234 -5.83 23.55 4.17
CA PRO A 234 -4.56 22.89 3.94
C PRO A 234 -4.02 22.25 5.22
N GLY A 235 -3.61 20.98 5.14
CA GLY A 235 -3.09 20.28 6.31
C GLY A 235 -4.14 19.76 7.30
N GLU A 236 -5.43 19.94 7.04
CA GLU A 236 -6.50 19.36 7.86
C GLU A 236 -6.93 18.00 7.35
N SER A 237 -7.37 17.15 8.29
CA SER A 237 -7.95 15.83 7.99
C SER A 237 -9.44 15.80 8.28
N LEU A 238 -10.14 14.90 7.59
CA LEU A 238 -11.49 14.42 7.91
C LEU A 238 -11.41 12.98 8.37
N VAL A 239 -12.22 12.62 9.35
CA VAL A 239 -12.41 11.25 9.83
C VAL A 239 -13.78 10.73 9.40
N LEU A 240 -13.79 9.71 8.55
CA LEU A 240 -14.97 8.93 8.21
C LEU A 240 -14.91 7.62 8.98
N CYS A 241 -15.97 7.24 9.70
CA CYS A 241 -15.92 6.03 10.54
C CYS A 241 -17.13 5.11 10.30
N ASP A 242 -17.02 3.90 10.83
CA ASP A 242 -18.10 2.92 10.84
C ASP A 242 -19.23 3.43 11.74
N VAL A 243 -19.00 3.49 13.06
CA VAL A 243 -19.96 4.02 14.02
C VAL A 243 -19.34 5.15 14.84
N GLY A 244 -19.92 6.34 14.76
CA GLY A 244 -19.42 7.57 15.38
C GLY A 244 -19.75 7.70 16.89
N ILE A 245 -19.31 6.75 17.70
CA ILE A 245 -19.57 6.73 19.16
C ILE A 245 -18.28 6.54 19.96
N ASP A 246 -18.36 6.73 21.27
CA ASP A 246 -17.30 6.28 22.19
C ASP A 246 -17.36 4.76 22.38
N HIS A 247 -16.54 4.05 21.62
CA HIS A 247 -16.50 2.59 21.63
C HIS A 247 -16.00 1.98 22.94
N ARG A 248 -15.32 2.76 23.80
CA ARG A 248 -14.79 2.27 25.10
C ARG A 248 -15.88 1.74 26.02
N ASN A 249 -17.11 2.20 25.86
CA ASN A 249 -18.26 1.68 26.61
C ASN A 249 -18.62 0.23 26.25
N ALA A 250 -18.46 -0.14 24.97
CA ALA A 250 -18.76 -1.49 24.46
C ALA A 250 -17.53 -2.39 24.43
N ASN A 251 -16.34 -1.81 24.27
CA ASN A 251 -15.06 -2.48 24.24
C ASN A 251 -13.98 -1.59 24.88
N PRO A 252 -13.55 -1.86 26.15
CA PRO A 252 -12.57 -1.01 26.84
C PRO A 252 -11.18 -0.97 26.18
N LEU A 253 -10.92 -1.82 25.19
CA LEU A 253 -9.68 -1.81 24.40
C LEU A 253 -9.81 -0.98 23.11
N SER A 254 -10.99 -0.45 22.81
CA SER A 254 -11.23 0.43 21.67
C SER A 254 -11.03 1.91 22.07
N PHE A 255 -11.50 2.83 21.26
CA PHE A 255 -11.27 4.26 21.39
C PHE A 255 -12.54 5.05 21.04
N ASP A 256 -12.46 6.36 21.11
CA ASP A 256 -13.55 7.29 20.91
C ASP A 256 -13.61 7.80 19.47
N LEU A 257 -14.72 7.53 18.79
CA LEU A 257 -15.05 8.03 17.44
C LEU A 257 -16.23 9.03 17.45
N SER A 258 -16.71 9.45 18.63
CA SER A 258 -17.85 10.38 18.73
C SER A 258 -17.55 11.79 18.20
N HIS A 259 -16.31 12.05 17.82
CA HIS A 259 -15.84 13.28 17.22
C HIS A 259 -15.42 13.12 15.75
N ALA A 260 -15.75 11.99 15.11
CA ALA A 260 -15.58 11.82 13.68
C ALA A 260 -16.42 12.85 12.90
N ASP A 261 -15.99 13.17 11.69
CA ASP A 261 -16.69 14.14 10.85
C ASP A 261 -17.94 13.55 10.22
N PHE A 262 -17.89 12.27 9.83
CA PHE A 262 -19.01 11.52 9.26
C PHE A 262 -18.94 10.04 9.62
N GLU A 263 -20.10 9.35 9.57
CA GLU A 263 -20.18 7.89 9.64
C GLU A 263 -20.92 7.31 8.42
N TRP A 264 -20.62 6.03 8.07
CA TRP A 264 -21.37 5.32 7.03
C TRP A 264 -22.45 4.43 7.66
N TYR A 265 -23.56 5.04 8.03
CA TYR A 265 -24.69 4.34 8.60
C TYR A 265 -25.48 3.55 7.57
N ASP A 266 -25.87 2.33 7.91
CA ASP A 266 -26.70 1.45 7.08
C ASP A 266 -28.03 1.10 7.77
N GLU A 267 -29.11 1.69 7.31
CA GLU A 267 -30.41 1.25 7.74
C GLU A 267 -30.68 -0.18 7.27
N SER A 268 -30.80 -1.10 8.23
CA SER A 268 -31.04 -2.52 7.97
C SER A 268 -32.48 -2.91 8.31
N SER A 269 -33.14 -3.64 7.40
CA SER A 269 -34.43 -4.25 7.66
C SER A 269 -34.36 -5.49 8.57
N SER A 270 -33.15 -5.98 8.87
CA SER A 270 -32.92 -7.16 9.71
C SER A 270 -32.65 -6.77 11.15
N ALA A 271 -33.57 -7.09 12.06
CA ALA A 271 -33.41 -6.84 13.50
C ALA A 271 -32.20 -7.54 14.14
N SER A 272 -31.61 -8.53 13.48
CA SER A 272 -30.42 -9.24 13.95
C SER A 272 -29.11 -8.58 13.48
N ASN A 273 -29.18 -7.68 12.52
CA ASN A 273 -28.04 -6.99 11.92
C ASN A 273 -28.33 -5.49 11.79
N MET A 274 -28.79 -4.89 12.88
CA MET A 274 -29.00 -3.43 12.95
C MET A 274 -27.65 -2.74 13.07
N ASP A 275 -27.46 -1.73 12.26
CA ASP A 275 -26.37 -0.77 12.44
C ASP A 275 -26.71 0.21 13.57
N ILE A 276 -25.70 0.91 14.08
CA ILE A 276 -25.87 1.92 15.12
C ILE A 276 -25.70 3.28 14.48
N ASP A 277 -26.76 4.08 14.51
CA ASP A 277 -26.77 5.47 14.08
C ASP A 277 -26.26 6.37 15.23
N SER A 278 -25.21 7.11 15.00
CA SER A 278 -24.66 8.02 16.00
C SER A 278 -25.60 9.20 16.23
N PRO A 279 -25.87 9.57 17.47
CA PRO A 279 -26.69 10.75 17.73
C PRO A 279 -26.00 12.08 17.45
N THR A 280 -24.69 12.09 17.16
CA THR A 280 -23.88 13.31 17.07
C THR A 280 -23.02 13.41 15.83
N VAL A 281 -22.65 12.29 15.22
CA VAL A 281 -21.86 12.24 13.98
C VAL A 281 -22.82 12.16 12.79
N PRO A 282 -22.74 13.07 11.80
CA PRO A 282 -23.62 13.04 10.63
C PRO A 282 -23.31 11.86 9.71
N ASN A 283 -24.35 11.39 9.02
CA ASN A 283 -24.25 10.27 8.11
C ASN A 283 -23.73 10.70 6.73
N LEU A 284 -22.93 9.82 6.10
CA LEU A 284 -22.67 9.86 4.67
C LEU A 284 -23.93 9.47 3.89
N ASP A 285 -24.09 10.04 2.71
CA ASP A 285 -25.14 9.63 1.77
C ASP A 285 -24.77 8.28 1.15
N LYS A 286 -25.47 7.23 1.54
CA LYS A 286 -25.32 5.91 0.93
C LYS A 286 -25.90 5.94 -0.50
N TRP A 287 -25.03 5.81 -1.48
CA TRP A 287 -25.49 5.66 -2.88
C TRP A 287 -25.72 4.20 -3.22
N TYR A 288 -24.79 3.33 -2.84
CA TYR A 288 -24.89 1.90 -3.08
C TYR A 288 -24.04 1.13 -2.05
N CYS A 289 -24.53 -0.03 -1.65
CA CYS A 289 -23.74 -1.05 -0.98
C CYS A 289 -24.28 -2.43 -1.36
N TYR A 290 -23.39 -3.37 -1.64
CA TYR A 290 -23.75 -4.76 -2.00
C TYR A 290 -24.40 -5.51 -0.85
N THR A 291 -24.05 -5.17 0.39
CA THR A 291 -24.77 -5.64 1.57
C THR A 291 -26.07 -4.86 1.73
N GLN A 292 -27.09 -5.52 2.22
CA GLN A 292 -28.37 -4.88 2.53
C GLN A 292 -28.54 -4.67 4.05
N SER A 293 -27.43 -4.74 4.79
CA SER A 293 -27.42 -4.62 6.24
C SER A 293 -26.34 -3.64 6.70
N ILE A 294 -25.14 -4.11 6.91
CA ILE A 294 -24.04 -3.33 7.47
C ILE A 294 -22.86 -3.38 6.49
N PHE A 295 -22.28 -2.22 6.20
CA PHE A 295 -20.99 -2.11 5.52
C PHE A 295 -19.89 -2.01 6.57
N ILE A 296 -18.84 -2.80 6.42
CA ILE A 296 -17.62 -2.74 7.22
C ILE A 296 -16.41 -2.89 6.31
N LEU A 297 -15.36 -2.14 6.58
CA LEU A 297 -14.09 -2.30 5.88
C LEU A 297 -13.59 -3.74 6.00
N HIS A 298 -13.02 -4.27 4.93
CA HIS A 298 -12.59 -5.68 4.90
C HIS A 298 -11.45 -5.95 5.89
N LYS A 299 -11.72 -6.59 7.02
CA LYS A 299 -10.82 -6.75 8.18
C LYS A 299 -9.48 -7.44 7.91
N GLN A 300 -9.35 -8.14 6.81
CA GLN A 300 -8.07 -8.72 6.37
C GLN A 300 -7.34 -7.81 5.38
N GLY A 301 -7.99 -6.73 4.91
CA GLY A 301 -7.42 -5.87 3.87
C GLY A 301 -7.34 -6.55 2.51
N TYR A 302 -8.42 -7.19 2.03
CA TYR A 302 -8.42 -7.81 0.68
C TYR A 302 -9.08 -6.92 -0.37
N LYS A 303 -9.60 -5.78 0.01
CA LYS A 303 -10.30 -4.83 -0.85
C LYS A 303 -9.42 -3.62 -1.13
N ALA A 304 -9.67 -2.98 -2.27
CA ALA A 304 -9.14 -1.65 -2.51
C ALA A 304 -10.21 -0.60 -2.20
N TYR A 305 -9.76 0.58 -1.83
CA TYR A 305 -10.59 1.75 -1.56
C TYR A 305 -10.17 2.91 -2.45
N ALA A 306 -11.12 3.75 -2.81
CA ALA A 306 -10.87 4.93 -3.60
C ALA A 306 -11.65 6.14 -3.04
N LEU A 307 -11.07 7.32 -3.19
CA LEU A 307 -11.76 8.60 -3.12
C LEU A 307 -12.14 9.01 -4.54
N ALA A 308 -13.35 9.48 -4.74
CA ALA A 308 -13.80 9.83 -6.09
C ALA A 308 -14.70 11.08 -6.09
N ARG A 309 -14.66 11.84 -7.21
CA ARG A 309 -15.60 12.91 -7.54
C ARG A 309 -16.51 12.43 -8.65
N ILE A 310 -17.75 12.11 -8.32
CA ILE A 310 -18.75 11.63 -9.29
C ILE A 310 -19.50 12.83 -9.85
N PRO A 311 -19.35 13.18 -11.15
CA PRO A 311 -19.85 14.44 -11.72
C PRO A 311 -21.35 14.35 -12.12
N MET A 312 -22.18 13.70 -11.30
CA MET A 312 -23.62 13.57 -11.54
C MET A 312 -24.35 13.20 -10.26
N GLU A 313 -25.68 13.28 -10.30
CA GLU A 313 -26.56 12.90 -9.20
C GLU A 313 -26.66 11.38 -9.05
N LYS A 314 -27.01 10.93 -7.85
CA LYS A 314 -27.12 9.52 -7.46
C LYS A 314 -27.97 8.68 -8.41
N GLU A 315 -29.19 9.14 -8.69
CA GLU A 315 -30.15 8.42 -9.52
C GLU A 315 -29.64 8.24 -10.94
N GLU A 316 -29.01 9.28 -11.49
CA GLU A 316 -28.42 9.25 -12.82
C GLU A 316 -27.24 8.26 -12.87
N TYR A 317 -26.37 8.29 -11.84
CA TYR A 317 -25.25 7.36 -11.73
C TYR A 317 -25.73 5.91 -11.64
N LEU A 318 -26.64 5.60 -10.74
CA LEU A 318 -27.15 4.25 -10.54
C LEU A 318 -27.85 3.70 -11.80
N GLN A 319 -28.44 4.56 -12.62
CA GLN A 319 -29.05 4.16 -13.88
C GLN A 319 -28.02 3.91 -14.98
N LYS A 320 -27.01 4.80 -15.13
CA LYS A 320 -26.07 4.78 -16.26
C LYS A 320 -24.88 3.85 -16.08
N TYR A 321 -24.42 3.66 -14.83
CA TYR A 321 -23.18 2.97 -14.54
C TYR A 321 -23.34 1.54 -14.02
N TYR A 322 -24.58 1.07 -13.89
CA TYR A 322 -24.86 -0.34 -13.67
C TYR A 322 -24.42 -1.17 -14.89
N TYR A 323 -23.73 -2.32 -14.64
CA TYR A 323 -23.39 -3.24 -15.70
C TYR A 323 -23.41 -4.71 -15.23
N GLN A 324 -23.49 -5.59 -16.21
CA GLN A 324 -23.41 -7.03 -16.02
C GLN A 324 -22.14 -7.56 -16.66
N TYR A 325 -21.58 -8.58 -16.08
CA TYR A 325 -20.40 -9.30 -16.58
C TYR A 325 -20.53 -10.79 -16.30
N ASP A 326 -19.82 -11.62 -17.06
CA ASP A 326 -19.63 -13.02 -16.75
C ASP A 326 -18.23 -13.22 -16.21
N TYR A 327 -18.09 -14.02 -15.15
CA TYR A 327 -16.78 -14.38 -14.60
C TYR A 327 -16.56 -15.88 -14.60
N VAL A 328 -15.30 -16.27 -14.69
CA VAL A 328 -14.88 -17.67 -14.70
C VAL A 328 -14.66 -18.13 -13.26
N GLN A 329 -15.40 -19.16 -12.86
CA GLN A 329 -15.18 -19.86 -11.60
C GLN A 329 -14.61 -21.24 -11.87
N GLN A 330 -13.40 -21.48 -11.41
CA GLN A 330 -12.77 -22.78 -11.46
C GLN A 330 -13.03 -23.54 -10.16
N THR A 331 -13.53 -24.77 -10.29
CA THR A 331 -13.78 -25.68 -9.16
C THR A 331 -13.12 -27.03 -9.43
N ALA A 332 -13.10 -27.88 -8.42
CA ALA A 332 -12.58 -29.25 -8.56
C ALA A 332 -13.35 -30.12 -9.61
N VAL A 333 -14.59 -29.72 -9.93
CA VAL A 333 -15.45 -30.46 -10.87
C VAL A 333 -15.55 -29.83 -12.26
N GLY A 334 -14.96 -28.63 -12.45
CA GLY A 334 -14.95 -28.01 -13.78
C GLY A 334 -14.90 -26.48 -13.71
N THR A 335 -14.93 -25.88 -14.91
CA THR A 335 -14.96 -24.43 -15.13
C THR A 335 -16.40 -24.00 -15.40
N PHE A 336 -16.85 -23.00 -14.68
CA PHE A 336 -18.21 -22.44 -14.79
C PHE A 336 -18.13 -20.97 -15.16
N TYR A 337 -19.06 -20.52 -16.00
CA TYR A 337 -19.28 -19.10 -16.31
C TYR A 337 -20.46 -18.63 -15.48
N MET A 338 -20.19 -17.69 -14.60
CA MET A 338 -21.16 -17.19 -13.62
C MET A 338 -21.49 -15.74 -13.92
N PRO A 339 -22.81 -15.39 -13.93
CA PRO A 339 -23.18 -13.98 -14.07
C PRO A 339 -22.84 -13.19 -12.82
N GLY A 340 -22.38 -11.97 -13.04
CA GLY A 340 -22.14 -10.97 -12.01
C GLY A 340 -22.69 -9.62 -12.43
N ASN A 341 -22.81 -8.71 -11.50
CA ASN A 341 -23.19 -7.34 -11.76
C ASN A 341 -22.45 -6.40 -10.80
N GLY A 342 -22.45 -5.13 -11.09
CA GLY A 342 -21.86 -4.09 -10.29
C GLY A 342 -22.04 -2.73 -10.91
N TYR A 343 -21.39 -1.75 -10.32
CA TYR A 343 -21.35 -0.40 -10.86
C TYR A 343 -19.95 -0.07 -11.34
N LYS A 344 -19.87 0.75 -12.37
CA LYS A 344 -18.64 1.24 -12.98
C LYS A 344 -18.24 2.56 -12.34
N LEU A 345 -16.99 2.69 -11.96
CA LEU A 345 -16.41 3.97 -11.59
C LEU A 345 -15.25 4.26 -12.55
N PRO A 346 -15.38 5.21 -13.49
CA PRO A 346 -14.26 5.61 -14.35
C PRO A 346 -13.03 6.01 -13.55
N ASN A 347 -11.86 5.52 -13.92
CA ASN A 347 -10.61 5.82 -13.21
C ASN A 347 -10.29 7.33 -13.20
N SER A 348 -10.76 8.07 -14.21
CA SER A 348 -10.61 9.53 -14.27
C SER A 348 -11.37 10.30 -13.18
N TRP A 349 -12.32 9.67 -12.52
CA TRP A 349 -13.08 10.27 -11.41
C TRP A 349 -12.43 9.96 -10.04
N ILE A 350 -11.52 9.00 -10.01
CA ILE A 350 -10.82 8.63 -8.79
C ILE A 350 -9.80 9.72 -8.46
N VAL A 351 -9.88 10.23 -7.26
CA VAL A 351 -8.99 11.25 -6.70
C VAL A 351 -7.73 10.61 -6.13
N ASP A 352 -7.93 9.60 -5.30
CA ASP A 352 -6.85 8.79 -4.72
C ASP A 352 -7.32 7.35 -4.54
N GLY A 353 -6.42 6.38 -4.55
CA GLY A 353 -6.74 4.97 -4.41
C GLY A 353 -5.68 4.18 -3.67
N VAL A 354 -6.13 3.18 -2.92
CA VAL A 354 -5.26 2.30 -2.12
C VAL A 354 -5.64 0.85 -2.33
N ASN A 355 -4.73 0.05 -2.88
CA ASN A 355 -4.85 -1.40 -2.90
C ASN A 355 -4.42 -1.96 -1.54
N LEU A 356 -5.29 -2.73 -0.91
CA LEU A 356 -4.95 -3.50 0.28
C LEU A 356 -4.86 -4.98 -0.06
N SER A 357 -3.92 -5.69 0.57
CA SER A 357 -3.79 -7.12 0.45
C SER A 357 -3.14 -7.74 1.68
N VAL A 358 -2.92 -9.07 1.62
CA VAL A 358 -2.06 -9.83 2.53
C VAL A 358 -1.08 -10.60 1.66
N GLU A 359 0.21 -10.47 1.93
CA GLU A 359 1.28 -11.01 1.08
C GLU A 359 1.08 -12.50 0.77
N SER A 360 0.75 -13.32 1.76
CA SER A 360 0.54 -14.77 1.60
C SER A 360 -0.62 -15.16 0.67
N GLU A 361 -1.54 -14.24 0.40
CA GLU A 361 -2.76 -14.51 -0.37
C GLU A 361 -2.86 -13.67 -1.65
N ARG A 362 -2.06 -12.61 -1.77
CA ARG A 362 -2.15 -11.66 -2.90
C ARG A 362 -1.94 -12.36 -4.24
N LYS A 363 -2.83 -12.08 -5.17
CA LYS A 363 -2.78 -12.55 -6.56
C LYS A 363 -2.66 -11.40 -7.55
N TRP A 364 -3.23 -10.23 -7.24
CA TRP A 364 -3.26 -9.07 -8.12
C TRP A 364 -3.67 -7.81 -7.36
N ASN A 365 -3.51 -6.65 -7.98
CA ASN A 365 -4.07 -5.39 -7.53
C ASN A 365 -5.43 -5.17 -8.20
N THR A 366 -6.44 -4.76 -7.44
CA THR A 366 -7.80 -4.57 -7.95
C THR A 366 -7.98 -3.19 -8.60
N LEU A 367 -7.24 -2.19 -8.14
CA LEU A 367 -7.06 -0.92 -8.84
C LEU A 367 -5.96 -1.08 -9.90
N PRO A 368 -6.12 -0.46 -11.08
CA PRO A 368 -5.07 -0.50 -12.09
C PRO A 368 -3.87 0.38 -11.68
N PRO A 369 -2.69 0.13 -12.27
CA PRO A 369 -1.49 0.90 -11.99
C PRO A 369 -1.61 2.41 -12.27
N SER A 370 -2.55 2.83 -13.13
CA SER A 370 -2.86 4.24 -13.37
C SER A 370 -3.49 4.96 -12.16
N VAL A 371 -4.01 4.20 -11.20
CA VAL A 371 -4.61 4.71 -9.95
C VAL A 371 -3.69 4.39 -8.77
N ASP A 372 -3.26 3.13 -8.67
CA ASP A 372 -2.33 2.67 -7.63
C ASP A 372 -1.48 1.51 -8.14
N ALA A 373 -0.21 1.76 -8.39
CA ALA A 373 0.74 0.78 -8.90
C ALA A 373 1.19 -0.21 -7.81
N GLY A 374 0.97 0.11 -6.53
CA GLY A 374 1.39 -0.67 -5.39
C GLY A 374 0.26 -1.33 -4.61
N TRP A 375 0.57 -1.71 -3.39
CA TRP A 375 -0.36 -2.22 -2.39
C TRP A 375 0.25 -2.11 -1.00
N THR A 376 -0.61 -2.09 0.04
CA THR A 376 -0.17 -2.05 1.44
C THR A 376 -0.98 -3.01 2.31
N TYR A 377 -0.61 -3.18 3.60
CA TYR A 377 -1.16 -4.23 4.47
C TYR A 377 -1.03 -3.90 5.97
N CYS A 378 -1.79 -4.60 6.81
CA CYS A 378 -1.59 -4.63 8.26
C CYS A 378 -1.01 -5.96 8.76
N SER A 379 -0.93 -6.99 7.92
CA SER A 379 -0.20 -8.24 8.20
C SER A 379 0.19 -8.94 6.91
N LYS A 380 1.27 -9.71 6.96
CA LYS A 380 1.77 -10.47 5.80
C LYS A 380 1.12 -11.84 5.64
N VAL A 381 0.52 -12.36 6.69
CA VAL A 381 -0.03 -13.73 6.74
C VAL A 381 -1.53 -13.69 6.97
N LYS A 382 -2.25 -14.53 6.21
CA LYS A 382 -3.70 -14.71 6.37
C LYS A 382 -4.07 -15.08 7.80
N ASN A 383 -5.13 -14.43 8.32
CA ASN A 383 -5.65 -14.65 9.66
C ASN A 383 -4.66 -14.37 10.81
N ASP A 384 -3.57 -13.67 10.54
CA ASP A 384 -2.67 -13.24 11.58
C ASP A 384 -3.38 -12.22 12.50
N ASN A 385 -3.45 -12.54 13.79
CA ASN A 385 -4.09 -11.69 14.78
C ASN A 385 -3.25 -10.45 15.13
N SER A 386 -1.99 -10.38 14.73
CA SER A 386 -1.15 -9.20 14.91
C SER A 386 -1.65 -7.98 14.13
N ARG A 387 -2.52 -8.18 13.11
CA ARG A 387 -3.16 -7.10 12.35
C ARG A 387 -4.09 -6.21 13.18
N PHE A 388 -4.69 -6.76 14.25
CA PHE A 388 -5.59 -5.97 15.10
C PHE A 388 -4.82 -4.83 15.78
N PHE A 389 -5.49 -3.70 15.98
CA PHE A 389 -4.87 -2.46 16.45
C PHE A 389 -3.76 -1.96 15.49
N ARG A 390 -3.89 -2.25 14.19
CA ARG A 390 -2.97 -1.77 13.16
C ARG A 390 -3.73 -1.12 12.03
N SER A 391 -3.14 -0.06 11.48
CA SER A 391 -3.60 0.67 10.31
C SER A 391 -2.49 0.75 9.25
N VAL A 392 -2.85 1.22 8.07
CA VAL A 392 -1.89 1.70 7.09
C VAL A 392 -1.92 3.22 7.12
N ARG A 393 -0.76 3.87 7.17
CA ARG A 393 -0.64 5.33 7.30
C ARG A 393 0.25 5.88 6.20
N ARG A 394 -0.23 6.91 5.51
CA ARG A 394 0.55 7.57 4.44
C ARG A 394 1.78 8.25 5.04
N LYS A 395 2.90 8.16 4.35
CA LYS A 395 4.17 8.75 4.76
C LYS A 395 4.13 10.26 4.61
N MET A 396 4.77 10.94 5.53
CA MET A 396 5.06 12.35 5.39
C MET A 396 6.31 12.51 4.50
N GLN A 397 6.19 13.27 3.43
CA GLN A 397 7.29 13.55 2.52
C GLN A 397 8.17 14.71 3.05
N TYR A 398 7.54 15.81 3.44
CA TYR A 398 8.20 16.98 4.04
C TYR A 398 7.21 17.80 4.86
N LEU A 399 7.75 18.80 5.58
CA LEU A 399 6.97 19.84 6.23
C LEU A 399 6.96 21.09 5.36
N ASN A 400 5.79 21.69 5.20
CA ASN A 400 5.62 23.00 4.60
C ASN A 400 6.22 24.09 5.49
N GLU A 401 6.45 25.30 4.95
CA GLU A 401 7.00 26.43 5.70
C GLU A 401 6.15 26.83 6.91
N ASP A 402 4.85 26.63 6.84
CA ASP A 402 3.91 26.88 7.93
C ASP A 402 3.89 25.77 8.99
N GLY A 403 4.60 24.65 8.75
CA GLY A 403 4.71 23.48 9.61
C GLY A 403 3.59 22.47 9.44
N THR A 404 2.74 22.57 8.41
CA THR A 404 1.81 21.52 8.01
C THR A 404 2.54 20.40 7.28
N MET A 405 1.98 19.19 7.30
CA MET A 405 2.55 18.06 6.57
C MET A 405 2.25 18.17 5.09
N HIS A 406 3.20 17.74 4.27
CA HIS A 406 2.93 17.32 2.90
C HIS A 406 3.09 15.79 2.83
N LEU A 407 2.03 15.10 2.50
CA LEU A 407 2.01 13.64 2.44
C LEU A 407 2.54 13.16 1.09
N GLN A 408 3.29 12.07 1.11
CA GLN A 408 3.82 11.44 -0.10
C GLN A 408 2.67 10.84 -0.91
N ASP A 409 2.60 11.19 -2.19
CA ASP A 409 1.63 10.65 -3.14
C ASP A 409 2.30 10.38 -4.49
N THR A 410 2.65 9.12 -4.72
CA THR A 410 3.30 8.66 -5.94
C THR A 410 2.38 7.76 -6.77
N ASN A 411 1.11 7.62 -6.38
CA ASN A 411 0.17 6.63 -6.90
C ASN A 411 0.72 5.19 -6.78
N ASN A 412 1.45 4.93 -5.69
CA ASN A 412 2.00 3.62 -5.38
C ASN A 412 1.93 3.37 -3.88
N SER A 413 0.90 2.67 -3.43
CA SER A 413 0.68 2.40 -2.00
C SER A 413 1.84 1.68 -1.32
N SER A 414 2.69 0.93 -2.05
CA SER A 414 3.88 0.31 -1.49
C SER A 414 4.98 1.32 -1.14
N GLU A 415 5.00 2.46 -1.83
CA GLU A 415 5.95 3.55 -1.57
C GLU A 415 5.35 4.61 -0.63
N ASP A 416 4.02 4.86 -0.76
CA ASP A 416 3.36 5.98 -0.10
C ASP A 416 2.94 5.68 1.33
N PHE A 417 2.72 4.41 1.67
CA PHE A 417 2.25 4.02 2.99
C PHE A 417 3.31 3.31 3.83
N ASN A 418 3.30 3.57 5.12
CA ASN A 418 3.83 2.67 6.12
C ASN A 418 2.76 1.63 6.47
N ASP A 419 3.13 0.38 6.37
CA ASP A 419 2.28 -0.75 6.76
C ASP A 419 2.31 -0.99 8.29
N THR A 420 1.30 -1.69 8.78
CA THR A 420 1.29 -2.25 10.16
C THR A 420 1.53 -1.19 11.26
N CYS A 421 1.07 0.06 11.03
CA CYS A 421 1.25 1.17 11.96
C CYS A 421 0.31 1.08 13.16
N ILE A 422 0.67 1.76 14.24
CA ILE A 422 -0.28 2.06 15.32
C ILE A 422 -1.27 3.10 14.77
N PRO A 423 -2.60 2.86 14.88
CA PRO A 423 -3.61 3.80 14.42
C PRO A 423 -3.50 5.15 15.11
N SER A 424 -3.59 6.24 14.34
CA SER A 424 -3.35 7.60 14.86
C SER A 424 -4.32 7.99 15.98
N LEU A 425 -5.57 7.55 15.90
CA LEU A 425 -6.60 7.87 16.89
C LEU A 425 -6.45 7.11 18.23
N ILE A 426 -5.70 6.02 18.23
CA ILE A 426 -5.39 5.26 19.45
C ILE A 426 -3.92 5.40 19.87
N GLU A 427 -3.11 6.02 19.06
CA GLU A 427 -1.70 6.26 19.35
C GLU A 427 -1.58 7.23 20.54
N ARG A 428 -0.78 6.82 21.52
CA ARG A 428 -0.48 7.65 22.69
C ARG A 428 0.85 8.38 22.56
N GLN A 429 1.66 7.98 21.60
CA GLN A 429 2.93 8.61 21.26
C GLN A 429 2.69 9.62 20.14
N LYS A 430 3.45 10.73 20.18
CA LYS A 430 3.35 11.76 19.15
C LYS A 430 4.11 11.45 17.85
N THR A 431 4.71 10.29 17.78
CA THR A 431 5.49 9.83 16.62
C THR A 431 5.05 8.43 16.24
N ALA A 432 4.40 8.28 15.08
CA ALA A 432 4.03 6.99 14.55
C ALA A 432 5.18 6.37 13.76
N ILE A 433 5.53 5.17 14.13
CA ILE A 433 6.54 4.35 13.45
C ILE A 433 5.93 2.97 13.25
N ASP A 434 6.05 2.41 12.07
CA ASP A 434 5.64 1.04 11.81
C ASP A 434 6.56 0.01 12.49
N VAL A 435 6.22 -1.26 12.41
CA VAL A 435 7.03 -2.33 13.02
C VAL A 435 8.40 -2.52 12.36
N LEU A 436 8.61 -1.96 11.18
CA LEU A 436 9.87 -2.00 10.45
C LEU A 436 10.72 -0.73 10.65
N GLY A 437 10.21 0.23 11.43
CA GLY A 437 10.89 1.49 11.72
C GLY A 437 10.66 2.59 10.67
N GLY A 438 9.71 2.41 9.75
CA GLY A 438 9.30 3.43 8.79
C GLY A 438 8.49 4.53 9.46
N LYS A 439 8.61 5.78 8.98
CA LYS A 439 7.84 6.92 9.51
C LYS A 439 6.51 7.04 8.75
N ALA A 440 5.42 7.25 9.50
CA ALA A 440 4.11 7.60 8.96
C ALA A 440 3.82 9.09 9.18
N SER A 441 2.66 9.58 8.75
CA SER A 441 2.17 10.91 9.11
C SER A 441 2.04 11.00 10.64
N GLN A 442 2.50 12.09 11.23
CA GLN A 442 2.69 12.20 12.67
C GLN A 442 2.68 13.67 13.12
N GLU A 443 2.50 13.90 14.41
CA GLU A 443 2.59 15.23 14.99
C GLU A 443 4.02 15.77 15.09
N THR A 444 5.03 14.90 15.03
CA THR A 444 6.45 15.26 15.09
C THR A 444 7.22 14.63 13.94
N TYR A 445 8.11 15.39 13.32
CA TYR A 445 9.01 14.92 12.27
C TYR A 445 10.41 15.48 12.54
N ASP A 446 11.40 14.57 12.66
CA ASP A 446 12.79 14.92 12.97
C ASP A 446 12.95 15.91 14.16
N GLY A 447 12.08 15.80 15.18
CA GLY A 447 12.07 16.65 16.35
C GLY A 447 11.35 18.00 16.16
N VAL A 448 10.83 18.27 14.97
CA VAL A 448 10.02 19.48 14.69
C VAL A 448 8.55 19.16 14.94
N GLN A 449 7.88 20.00 15.75
CA GLN A 449 6.46 19.88 15.99
C GLN A 449 5.69 20.20 14.70
N VAL A 450 4.90 19.23 14.22
CA VAL A 450 3.96 19.46 13.14
C VAL A 450 2.81 20.29 13.67
N LYS A 451 2.44 21.35 12.99
CA LYS A 451 1.23 22.11 13.32
C LYS A 451 0.01 21.29 12.90
N THR A 452 -0.78 20.90 13.89
CA THR A 452 -2.15 20.47 13.63
C THR A 452 -3.00 21.73 13.56
N PRO A 453 -3.69 22.02 12.45
CA PRO A 453 -4.66 23.11 12.41
C PRO A 453 -5.64 22.93 13.57
N SER A 454 -5.99 24.03 14.23
CA SER A 454 -6.88 23.97 15.40
C SER A 454 -8.15 23.21 15.05
N SER A 455 -8.43 22.16 15.83
CA SER A 455 -9.64 21.36 15.68
C SER A 455 -10.84 22.26 15.38
N ARG A 456 -11.57 21.94 14.31
CA ARG A 456 -12.81 22.61 13.95
C ARG A 456 -13.65 22.78 15.23
N GLN A 457 -13.80 24.00 15.68
CA GLN A 457 -14.88 24.30 16.61
C GLN A 457 -16.16 24.09 15.80
N SER A 458 -16.88 23.02 16.10
CA SER A 458 -18.23 22.82 15.59
C SER A 458 -19.03 24.06 15.98
N THR A 459 -19.24 24.96 15.06
CA THR A 459 -20.27 25.97 15.19
C THR A 459 -21.59 25.23 15.14
N LYS A 460 -22.11 24.94 16.34
CA LYS A 460 -23.49 24.50 16.53
C LYS A 460 -24.44 25.63 16.18
#